data_5bbf801a78b42599288a17b387ac4e06
#
_entry.id   5bbf801a78b42599288a17b387ac4e06
#
_cell.length_a   1.000
_cell.length_b   1.000
_cell.length_c   1.000
_cell.angle_alpha   90.00
_cell.angle_beta   90.00
_cell.angle_gamma   90.00
#
_symmetry.space_group_name_H-M   'P 1'
#
loop_
_entity.id
_entity.type
_entity.pdbx_description
1 polymer ?
#
loop_
_entity_poly.entity_id
_entity_poly.type
_entity_poly.pdbx_seq_one_letter_code
_entity_poly.pdbx_strand_id
1 'polypeptide(L)'
;MPEVVGRILETYVRDRIEDAGAKVLITSDGQFRGGKSLPLKAIADEAFGMGGCDACKKVLVFKRTGADVAMTAGRDVWASDVVDKQSDQCEPVWVDAEHPLFLLYTSGSTGKPKGVQHSTGGYLLHAMLTMLYTFDLKKDDIFWCTADIGWVTGHTYITYGPLACGGTEVVFEGIPTFPNAGRFWDMIQKHKVSIFYTAPTAIRSLVKASDTDPAVHPKKYDLSSLRLLGSVGEPINPTAWEWYYENVGGSRCPIVDTFWQTETGGHMITPMPGATPLVPGSCTLPFPGIQAAVVDETGN
;
A
#
# COMPACT_ATOMS: atom_id res chain seq x y z
N MET A 1 5.68 -25.07 -14.39
CA MET A 1 5.30 -23.66 -14.23
C MET A 1 5.48 -23.11 -12.81
N PRO A 2 5.48 -23.85 -11.69
CA PRO A 2 5.84 -23.30 -10.38
C PRO A 2 7.27 -22.79 -10.27
N GLU A 3 8.23 -23.45 -10.92
CA GLU A 3 9.66 -23.09 -10.86
C GLU A 3 10.01 -21.76 -11.54
N VAL A 4 9.24 -21.36 -12.56
CA VAL A 4 9.51 -20.10 -13.28
C VAL A 4 9.04 -18.89 -12.46
N VAL A 5 7.97 -19.03 -11.71
CA VAL A 5 7.44 -17.95 -10.84
C VAL A 5 8.34 -17.75 -9.62
N GLY A 6 8.89 -18.82 -9.04
CA GLY A 6 9.84 -18.76 -7.94
C GLY A 6 11.09 -17.94 -8.32
N ARG A 7 11.79 -18.33 -9.38
CA ARG A 7 13.03 -17.65 -9.84
C ARG A 7 12.86 -16.17 -10.19
N ILE A 8 11.64 -15.70 -10.44
CA ILE A 8 11.37 -14.28 -10.70
C ILE A 8 11.42 -13.48 -9.39
N LEU A 9 10.87 -14.01 -8.29
CA LEU A 9 10.84 -13.30 -7.02
C LEU A 9 12.24 -13.13 -6.40
N GLU A 10 13.04 -14.19 -6.41
CA GLU A 10 14.40 -14.18 -5.90
C GLU A 10 15.29 -13.20 -6.71
N THR A 11 15.15 -13.20 -8.03
CA THR A 11 15.86 -12.26 -8.90
C THR A 11 15.48 -10.81 -8.56
N TYR A 12 14.18 -10.54 -8.34
CA TYR A 12 13.75 -9.20 -7.95
C TYR A 12 14.29 -8.76 -6.58
N VAL A 13 14.41 -9.66 -5.63
CA VAL A 13 15.01 -9.35 -4.32
C VAL A 13 16.50 -9.06 -4.47
N ARG A 14 17.23 -9.94 -5.17
CA ARG A 14 18.67 -9.76 -5.45
C ARG A 14 18.96 -8.43 -6.14
N ASP A 15 18.28 -8.15 -7.22
CA ASP A 15 18.55 -6.96 -8.04
C ASP A 15 18.34 -5.66 -7.24
N ARG A 16 17.34 -5.65 -6.34
CA ARG A 16 17.10 -4.50 -5.46
C ARG A 16 18.15 -4.35 -4.37
N ILE A 17 18.60 -5.46 -3.78
CA ILE A 17 19.67 -5.44 -2.78
C ILE A 17 20.97 -4.91 -3.40
N GLU A 18 21.29 -5.36 -4.61
CA GLU A 18 22.48 -4.97 -5.35
C GLU A 18 22.42 -3.49 -5.76
N ASP A 19 21.35 -3.07 -6.44
CA ASP A 19 21.18 -1.71 -6.96
C ASP A 19 21.12 -0.66 -5.84
N ALA A 20 20.37 -0.95 -4.77
CA ALA A 20 20.31 -0.06 -3.59
C ALA A 20 21.57 -0.09 -2.73
N GLY A 21 22.49 -1.03 -2.93
CA GLY A 21 23.64 -1.25 -2.06
C GLY A 21 23.22 -1.53 -0.61
N ALA A 22 22.09 -2.24 -0.41
CA ALA A 22 21.49 -2.48 0.86
C ALA A 22 22.46 -3.16 1.84
N LYS A 23 22.50 -2.70 3.10
CA LYS A 23 23.40 -3.23 4.13
C LYS A 23 22.71 -4.25 5.04
N VAL A 24 21.42 -4.12 5.19
CA VAL A 24 20.57 -4.98 6.02
C VAL A 24 19.32 -5.32 5.23
N LEU A 25 18.92 -6.58 5.25
CA LEU A 25 17.62 -7.04 4.78
C LEU A 25 16.71 -7.31 5.99
N ILE A 26 15.49 -6.79 5.96
CA ILE A 26 14.46 -7.11 6.95
C ILE A 26 13.43 -7.99 6.25
N THR A 27 13.15 -9.17 6.82
CA THR A 27 12.19 -10.13 6.29
C THR A 27 11.46 -10.86 7.41
N SER A 28 10.59 -11.80 7.09
CA SER A 28 9.99 -12.72 8.05
C SER A 28 10.20 -14.19 7.63
N ASP A 29 9.97 -15.11 8.56
CA ASP A 29 9.95 -16.55 8.27
C ASP A 29 8.98 -16.89 7.12
N GLY A 30 7.83 -16.21 7.12
CA GLY A 30 6.82 -16.31 6.07
C GLY A 30 5.71 -15.29 6.31
N GLN A 31 4.71 -15.28 5.45
CA GLN A 31 3.48 -14.49 5.63
C GLN A 31 2.25 -15.32 5.29
N PHE A 32 1.10 -14.95 5.86
CA PHE A 32 -0.18 -15.54 5.48
C PHE A 32 -0.85 -14.71 4.37
N ARG A 33 -1.27 -15.37 3.29
CA ARG A 33 -1.99 -14.71 2.20
C ARG A 33 -3.05 -15.63 1.62
N GLY A 34 -4.32 -15.25 1.74
CA GLY A 34 -5.44 -16.04 1.20
C GLY A 34 -5.51 -17.48 1.72
N GLY A 35 -5.22 -17.69 3.00
CA GLY A 35 -5.21 -19.03 3.63
C GLY A 35 -3.93 -19.85 3.37
N LYS A 36 -2.95 -19.30 2.66
CA LYS A 36 -1.66 -19.96 2.37
C LYS A 36 -0.53 -19.28 3.11
N SER A 37 0.50 -20.04 3.46
CA SER A 37 1.78 -19.49 3.92
C SER A 37 2.72 -19.30 2.73
N LEU A 38 3.35 -18.13 2.64
CA LEU A 38 4.39 -17.82 1.65
C LEU A 38 5.76 -17.80 2.33
N PRO A 39 6.77 -18.50 1.80
CA PRO A 39 8.07 -18.69 2.46
C PRO A 39 9.03 -17.53 2.18
N LEU A 40 8.84 -16.37 2.81
CA LEU A 40 9.63 -15.16 2.50
C LEU A 40 11.12 -15.32 2.78
N LYS A 41 11.49 -16.00 3.88
CA LYS A 41 12.90 -16.25 4.20
C LYS A 41 13.59 -17.12 3.15
N ALA A 42 12.92 -18.15 2.63
CA ALA A 42 13.47 -19.00 1.58
C ALA A 42 13.74 -18.20 0.29
N ILE A 43 12.80 -17.32 -0.11
CA ILE A 43 12.98 -16.42 -1.25
C ILE A 43 14.21 -15.52 -1.05
N ALA A 44 14.39 -14.98 0.16
CA ALA A 44 15.56 -14.18 0.49
C ALA A 44 16.85 -15.00 0.39
N ASP A 45 16.89 -16.23 0.91
CA ASP A 45 18.06 -17.09 0.86
C ASP A 45 18.47 -17.47 -0.58
N GLU A 46 17.48 -17.76 -1.42
CA GLU A 46 17.74 -18.04 -2.84
C GLU A 46 18.31 -16.81 -3.55
N ALA A 47 17.80 -15.60 -3.24
CA ALA A 47 18.37 -14.35 -3.76
C ALA A 47 19.84 -14.17 -3.38
N PHE A 48 20.21 -14.43 -2.12
CA PHE A 48 21.62 -14.43 -1.69
C PHE A 48 22.45 -15.50 -2.40
N GLY A 49 21.88 -16.67 -2.65
CA GLY A 49 22.52 -17.78 -3.36
C GLY A 49 22.88 -17.46 -4.83
N MET A 50 22.20 -16.49 -5.43
CA MET A 50 22.48 -16.04 -6.81
C MET A 50 23.72 -15.14 -6.92
N GLY A 51 24.26 -14.64 -5.80
CA GLY A 51 25.37 -13.68 -5.78
C GLY A 51 24.91 -12.23 -6.02
N GLY A 52 25.83 -11.27 -5.88
CA GLY A 52 25.55 -9.83 -6.02
C GLY A 52 25.10 -9.14 -4.74
N CYS A 53 24.75 -9.87 -3.69
CA CYS A 53 24.25 -9.33 -2.42
C CYS A 53 25.38 -9.05 -1.40
N ASP A 54 26.65 -8.97 -1.80
CA ASP A 54 27.80 -8.90 -0.88
C ASP A 54 27.80 -7.70 0.06
N ALA A 55 27.14 -6.60 -0.31
CA ALA A 55 26.99 -5.42 0.52
C ALA A 55 26.05 -5.65 1.71
N CYS A 56 25.09 -6.57 1.58
CA CYS A 56 24.09 -6.89 2.60
C CYS A 56 24.64 -7.93 3.59
N LYS A 57 25.11 -7.46 4.73
CA LYS A 57 25.82 -8.30 5.71
C LYS A 57 24.91 -8.90 6.77
N LYS A 58 23.69 -8.40 6.93
CA LYS A 58 22.77 -8.83 7.98
C LYS A 58 21.36 -9.02 7.43
N VAL A 59 20.71 -10.06 7.91
CA VAL A 59 19.29 -10.34 7.65
C VAL A 59 18.57 -10.41 9.00
N LEU A 60 17.64 -9.48 9.23
CA LEU A 60 16.79 -9.47 10.40
C LEU A 60 15.48 -10.21 10.06
N VAL A 61 15.22 -11.31 10.77
CA VAL A 61 14.10 -12.20 10.49
C VAL A 61 13.04 -12.09 11.58
N PHE A 62 11.83 -11.67 11.20
CA PHE A 62 10.67 -11.67 12.09
C PHE A 62 9.95 -13.01 12.06
N LYS A 63 9.55 -13.50 13.22
CA LYS A 63 8.77 -14.72 13.36
C LYS A 63 7.28 -14.38 13.20
N ARG A 64 6.71 -14.72 12.04
CA ARG A 64 5.30 -14.45 11.72
C ARG A 64 4.45 -15.72 11.59
N THR A 65 4.93 -16.72 10.88
CA THR A 65 4.19 -17.96 10.63
C THR A 65 4.58 -19.07 11.61
N GLY A 66 5.74 -18.99 12.21
CA GLY A 66 6.33 -20.04 13.04
C GLY A 66 6.92 -21.17 12.22
N ALA A 67 7.12 -20.96 10.91
CA ALA A 67 7.77 -21.94 10.07
C ALA A 67 9.23 -22.16 10.49
N ASP A 68 9.70 -23.38 10.36
CA ASP A 68 11.12 -23.69 10.50
C ASP A 68 11.86 -23.19 9.26
N VAL A 69 12.84 -22.31 9.45
CA VAL A 69 13.59 -21.69 8.37
C VAL A 69 15.10 -21.78 8.63
N ALA A 70 15.86 -21.95 7.55
CA ALA A 70 17.31 -21.92 7.63
C ALA A 70 17.82 -20.56 8.12
N MET A 71 18.77 -20.56 9.06
CA MET A 71 19.43 -19.35 9.59
C MET A 71 20.93 -19.46 9.34
N THR A 72 21.44 -18.63 8.44
CA THR A 72 22.87 -18.60 8.12
C THR A 72 23.65 -17.91 9.23
N ALA A 73 24.55 -18.65 9.88
CA ALA A 73 25.38 -18.12 10.96
C ALA A 73 26.19 -16.89 10.53
N GLY A 74 26.23 -15.88 11.38
CA GLY A 74 26.95 -14.63 11.14
C GLY A 74 26.19 -13.63 10.24
N ARG A 75 25.21 -14.07 9.44
CA ARG A 75 24.36 -13.23 8.60
C ARG A 75 22.98 -13.00 9.24
N ASP A 76 22.28 -14.07 9.58
CA ASP A 76 20.88 -14.04 9.95
C ASP A 76 20.71 -13.93 11.47
N VAL A 77 19.75 -13.12 11.90
CA VAL A 77 19.42 -12.91 13.31
C VAL A 77 17.91 -12.84 13.45
N TRP A 78 17.36 -13.52 14.47
CA TRP A 78 15.95 -13.33 14.81
C TRP A 78 15.73 -11.93 15.37
N ALA A 79 14.67 -11.27 14.92
CA ALA A 79 14.32 -9.92 15.37
C ALA A 79 14.12 -9.88 16.89
N SER A 80 13.48 -10.88 17.49
CA SER A 80 13.30 -11.01 18.94
C SER A 80 14.63 -11.02 19.73
N ASP A 81 15.71 -11.52 19.13
CA ASP A 81 16.99 -11.62 19.85
C ASP A 81 17.70 -10.27 19.98
N VAL A 82 17.34 -9.31 19.14
CA VAL A 82 18.03 -8.00 19.07
C VAL A 82 17.11 -6.82 19.35
N VAL A 83 15.87 -6.81 18.82
CA VAL A 83 14.95 -5.66 18.94
C VAL A 83 14.55 -5.42 20.39
N ASP A 84 14.16 -6.48 21.11
CA ASP A 84 13.73 -6.40 22.51
C ASP A 84 14.83 -5.94 23.49
N LYS A 85 16.07 -5.91 23.03
CA LYS A 85 17.24 -5.46 23.81
C LYS A 85 17.67 -4.04 23.49
N GLN A 86 17.02 -3.39 22.52
CA GLN A 86 17.34 -2.01 22.16
C GLN A 86 16.60 -1.02 23.07
N SER A 87 17.13 0.18 23.15
CA SER A 87 16.43 1.31 23.76
C SER A 87 15.19 1.64 22.95
N ASP A 88 14.11 2.00 23.61
CA ASP A 88 12.91 2.61 23.02
C ASP A 88 13.11 4.11 22.73
N GLN A 89 14.25 4.67 23.15
CA GLN A 89 14.64 6.05 22.87
C GLN A 89 15.60 6.08 21.69
N CYS A 90 15.20 6.77 20.63
CA CYS A 90 16.01 7.00 19.45
C CYS A 90 15.87 8.46 19.02
N GLU A 91 16.94 9.23 19.20
CA GLU A 91 16.95 10.63 18.78
C GLU A 91 16.84 10.73 17.26
N PRO A 92 15.96 11.61 16.73
CA PRO A 92 15.85 11.82 15.28
C PRO A 92 17.12 12.44 14.71
N VAL A 93 17.55 11.94 13.57
CA VAL A 93 18.62 12.56 12.79
C VAL A 93 18.02 13.65 11.92
N TRP A 94 18.39 14.91 12.20
CA TRP A 94 17.97 16.05 11.39
C TRP A 94 18.69 16.04 10.06
N VAL A 95 17.93 16.11 8.98
CA VAL A 95 18.44 16.07 7.61
C VAL A 95 17.85 17.21 6.78
N ASP A 96 18.49 17.53 5.65
CA ASP A 96 17.95 18.46 4.68
C ASP A 96 16.64 17.96 4.08
N ALA A 97 15.75 18.86 3.66
CA ALA A 97 14.47 18.50 3.05
C ALA A 97 14.62 17.67 1.76
N GLU A 98 15.72 17.88 1.03
CA GLU A 98 16.06 17.12 -0.18
C GLU A 98 16.79 15.79 0.10
N HIS A 99 17.09 15.49 1.37
CA HIS A 99 17.71 14.22 1.74
C HIS A 99 16.84 13.04 1.30
N PRO A 100 17.42 11.98 0.70
CA PRO A 100 16.69 10.77 0.34
C PRO A 100 15.94 10.17 1.53
N LEU A 101 14.67 9.83 1.31
CA LEU A 101 13.83 9.15 2.30
C LEU A 101 13.79 7.65 2.05
N PHE A 102 13.43 7.26 0.84
CA PHE A 102 13.38 5.86 0.43
C PHE A 102 13.56 5.70 -1.08
N LEU A 103 13.86 4.47 -1.49
CA LEU A 103 13.82 3.99 -2.86
C LEU A 103 12.67 3.00 -3.01
N LEU A 104 11.81 3.20 -4.01
CA LEU A 104 10.78 2.24 -4.36
C LEU A 104 10.94 1.83 -5.82
N TYR A 105 10.98 0.51 -6.05
CA TYR A 105 11.25 -0.04 -7.36
C TYR A 105 9.97 -0.28 -8.16
N THR A 106 9.93 0.25 -9.38
CA THR A 106 8.90 -0.03 -10.37
C THR A 106 9.38 -1.09 -11.37
N SER A 107 8.44 -1.73 -12.08
CA SER A 107 8.73 -2.78 -13.06
C SER A 107 9.51 -2.31 -14.29
N GLY A 108 9.70 -1.01 -14.48
CA GLY A 108 10.44 -0.41 -15.60
C GLY A 108 10.05 -0.91 -17.00
N SER A 109 9.94 -0.02 -17.95
CA SER A 109 9.65 -0.36 -19.36
C SER A 109 10.77 -1.18 -20.06
N THR A 110 11.96 -1.20 -19.47
CA THR A 110 13.17 -1.87 -20.04
C THR A 110 13.44 -3.25 -19.42
N GLY A 111 12.54 -3.77 -18.58
CA GLY A 111 12.70 -5.07 -17.90
C GLY A 111 13.61 -5.06 -16.67
N LYS A 112 14.41 -4.02 -16.46
CA LYS A 112 15.17 -3.83 -15.21
C LYS A 112 14.38 -2.98 -14.23
N PRO A 113 14.35 -3.31 -12.93
CA PRO A 113 13.73 -2.47 -11.91
C PRO A 113 14.35 -1.07 -11.92
N LYS A 114 13.51 -0.03 -11.80
CA LYS A 114 13.94 1.35 -11.65
C LYS A 114 13.61 1.82 -10.24
N GLY A 115 14.63 2.20 -9.47
CA GLY A 115 14.48 2.77 -8.14
C GLY A 115 14.05 4.23 -8.24
N VAL A 116 12.81 4.52 -7.83
CA VAL A 116 12.30 5.88 -7.67
C VAL A 116 12.69 6.37 -6.29
N GLN A 117 13.48 7.45 -6.25
CA GLN A 117 13.91 8.07 -5.00
C GLN A 117 12.98 9.22 -4.63
N HIS A 118 12.46 9.20 -3.41
CA HIS A 118 11.70 10.30 -2.84
C HIS A 118 12.53 11.05 -1.78
N SER A 119 12.38 12.39 -1.75
CA SER A 119 13.02 13.25 -0.74
C SER A 119 12.19 13.32 0.54
N THR A 120 12.85 13.62 1.66
CA THR A 120 12.23 13.57 2.99
C THR A 120 11.14 14.65 3.15
N GLY A 121 11.46 15.91 2.89
CA GLY A 121 10.57 17.03 3.18
C GLY A 121 9.39 17.12 2.23
N GLY A 122 9.66 17.13 0.91
CA GLY A 122 8.62 17.30 -0.10
C GLY A 122 7.61 16.16 -0.13
N TYR A 123 8.09 14.91 -0.07
CA TYR A 123 7.22 13.73 -0.04
C TYR A 123 6.30 13.72 1.17
N LEU A 124 6.85 13.93 2.39
CA LEU A 124 6.06 13.88 3.62
C LEU A 124 5.03 15.00 3.66
N LEU A 125 5.41 16.22 3.26
CA LEU A 125 4.47 17.34 3.17
C LEU A 125 3.30 17.02 2.23
N HIS A 126 3.59 16.49 1.03
CA HIS A 126 2.55 16.14 0.05
C HIS A 126 1.65 15.01 0.57
N ALA A 127 2.21 13.97 1.19
CA ALA A 127 1.45 12.91 1.82
C ALA A 127 0.48 13.45 2.87
N MET A 128 0.94 14.33 3.77
CA MET A 128 0.10 14.96 4.79
C MET A 128 -1.00 15.83 4.18
N LEU A 129 -0.67 16.68 3.20
CA LEU A 129 -1.65 17.57 2.57
C LEU A 129 -2.77 16.78 1.87
N THR A 130 -2.43 15.68 1.20
CA THR A 130 -3.42 14.84 0.55
C THR A 130 -4.28 14.07 1.56
N MET A 131 -3.74 13.68 2.71
CA MET A 131 -4.57 13.15 3.81
C MET A 131 -5.57 14.19 4.31
N LEU A 132 -5.15 15.45 4.49
CA LEU A 132 -5.99 16.51 5.03
C LEU A 132 -7.05 16.99 4.03
N TYR A 133 -6.72 17.10 2.75
CA TYR A 133 -7.63 17.70 1.75
C TYR A 133 -8.39 16.67 0.92
N THR A 134 -7.77 15.57 0.52
CA THR A 134 -8.45 14.53 -0.26
C THR A 134 -9.30 13.62 0.63
N PHE A 135 -8.74 13.18 1.76
CA PHE A 135 -9.48 12.32 2.68
C PHE A 135 -10.21 13.10 3.79
N ASP A 136 -9.97 14.42 3.88
CA ASP A 136 -10.56 15.26 4.93
C ASP A 136 -10.38 14.63 6.33
N LEU A 137 -9.18 14.09 6.58
CA LEU A 137 -8.86 13.30 7.79
C LEU A 137 -9.11 14.13 9.06
N LYS A 138 -9.91 13.58 9.97
CA LYS A 138 -10.24 14.15 11.28
C LYS A 138 -9.62 13.31 12.40
N LYS A 139 -9.52 13.91 13.58
CA LYS A 139 -8.91 13.29 14.76
C LYS A 139 -9.52 11.94 15.15
N ASP A 140 -10.84 11.81 14.98
CA ASP A 140 -11.58 10.62 15.41
C ASP A 140 -11.83 9.62 14.26
N ASP A 141 -11.25 9.87 13.08
CA ASP A 141 -11.35 8.97 11.96
C ASP A 141 -10.52 7.70 12.16
N ILE A 142 -11.08 6.61 11.67
CA ILE A 142 -10.35 5.35 11.48
C ILE A 142 -10.19 5.15 9.98
N PHE A 143 -8.97 5.33 9.52
CA PHE A 143 -8.59 5.21 8.11
C PHE A 143 -8.21 3.77 7.78
N TRP A 144 -8.64 3.28 6.64
CA TRP A 144 -8.20 1.98 6.14
C TRP A 144 -7.89 2.02 4.66
N CYS A 145 -6.61 1.90 4.34
CA CYS A 145 -6.11 1.64 3.00
C CYS A 145 -5.80 0.16 2.85
N THR A 146 -6.32 -0.47 1.79
CA THR A 146 -6.13 -1.91 1.56
C THR A 146 -4.97 -2.23 0.63
N ALA A 147 -4.18 -1.25 0.25
CA ALA A 147 -3.01 -1.44 -0.61
C ALA A 147 -1.96 -2.33 0.07
N ASP A 148 -1.20 -3.04 -0.75
CA ASP A 148 -0.01 -3.76 -0.29
C ASP A 148 1.13 -2.76 -0.03
N ILE A 149 1.89 -2.96 1.06
CA ILE A 149 3.01 -2.09 1.43
C ILE A 149 4.14 -2.09 0.39
N GLY A 150 4.20 -3.08 -0.48
CA GLY A 150 5.15 -3.12 -1.59
C GLY A 150 4.88 -2.11 -2.71
N TRP A 151 3.73 -1.43 -2.70
CA TRP A 151 3.37 -0.36 -3.63
C TRP A 151 3.50 1.02 -2.98
N VAL A 152 3.68 2.05 -3.81
CA VAL A 152 3.73 3.44 -3.33
C VAL A 152 2.48 3.83 -2.53
N THR A 153 1.32 3.29 -2.86
CA THR A 153 0.09 3.53 -2.10
C THR A 153 0.21 3.08 -0.64
N GLY A 154 0.85 1.93 -0.41
CA GLY A 154 1.16 1.46 0.94
C GLY A 154 2.17 2.35 1.67
N HIS A 155 3.17 2.88 0.96
CA HIS A 155 4.11 3.83 1.54
C HIS A 155 3.37 5.12 1.94
N THR A 156 2.69 5.77 1.00
CA THR A 156 2.10 7.09 1.20
C THR A 156 0.89 7.06 2.14
N TYR A 157 -0.02 6.09 1.94
CA TYR A 157 -1.33 6.07 2.59
C TYR A 157 -1.54 4.91 3.58
N ILE A 158 -0.45 4.26 4.02
CA ILE A 158 -0.44 3.40 5.20
C ILE A 158 0.72 3.83 6.11
N THR A 159 1.96 3.94 5.59
CA THR A 159 3.12 4.15 6.46
C THR A 159 3.31 5.63 6.84
N TYR A 160 3.23 6.56 5.87
CA TYR A 160 3.64 7.95 6.10
C TYR A 160 2.47 8.90 6.35
N GLY A 161 1.54 9.01 5.43
CA GLY A 161 0.51 10.05 5.46
C GLY A 161 -0.39 10.01 6.70
N PRO A 162 -1.09 8.90 6.97
CA PRO A 162 -1.99 8.81 8.14
C PRO A 162 -1.26 9.02 9.45
N LEU A 163 -0.11 8.39 9.64
CA LEU A 163 0.66 8.47 10.90
C LEU A 163 1.28 9.85 11.11
N ALA A 164 1.79 10.50 10.03
CA ALA A 164 2.31 11.86 10.12
C ALA A 164 1.22 12.89 10.48
N CYS A 165 -0.05 12.59 10.14
CA CYS A 165 -1.20 13.39 10.57
C CYS A 165 -1.74 13.04 11.97
N GLY A 166 -1.13 12.07 12.66
CA GLY A 166 -1.61 11.57 13.96
C GLY A 166 -2.91 10.77 13.86
N GLY A 167 -3.22 10.22 12.68
CA GLY A 167 -4.42 9.44 12.42
C GLY A 167 -4.37 8.04 13.01
N THR A 168 -5.56 7.45 13.20
CA THR A 168 -5.71 6.03 13.54
C THR A 168 -5.99 5.25 12.25
N GLU A 169 -5.29 4.14 12.06
CA GLU A 169 -5.49 3.31 10.87
C GLU A 169 -5.62 1.81 11.16
N VAL A 170 -6.21 1.11 10.21
CA VAL A 170 -6.27 -0.36 10.22
C VAL A 170 -5.13 -0.90 9.36
N VAL A 171 -4.23 -1.68 9.97
CA VAL A 171 -3.22 -2.47 9.27
C VAL A 171 -3.76 -3.88 9.07
N PHE A 172 -3.77 -4.35 7.84
CA PHE A 172 -4.45 -5.58 7.44
C PHE A 172 -3.52 -6.54 6.70
N GLU A 173 -3.39 -7.76 7.22
CA GLU A 173 -2.76 -8.86 6.50
C GLU A 173 -3.84 -9.77 5.91
N GLY A 174 -4.00 -9.78 4.60
CA GLY A 174 -5.01 -10.60 3.95
C GLY A 174 -5.32 -10.21 2.51
N ILE A 175 -6.39 -10.80 2.00
CA ILE A 175 -6.97 -10.48 0.70
C ILE A 175 -8.48 -10.27 0.85
N PRO A 176 -9.14 -9.53 -0.07
CA PRO A 176 -10.56 -9.15 0.08
C PRO A 176 -11.52 -10.34 0.12
N THR A 177 -11.13 -11.48 -0.45
CA THR A 177 -11.99 -12.66 -0.62
C THR A 177 -11.71 -13.83 0.33
N PHE A 178 -10.81 -13.66 1.32
CA PHE A 178 -10.50 -14.71 2.29
C PHE A 178 -10.78 -14.24 3.73
N PRO A 179 -11.43 -15.07 4.58
CA PRO A 179 -11.97 -16.41 4.32
C PRO A 179 -13.22 -16.44 3.42
N ASN A 180 -13.87 -15.27 3.24
CA ASN A 180 -14.99 -15.07 2.31
C ASN A 180 -15.00 -13.61 1.85
N ALA A 181 -15.80 -13.29 0.84
CA ALA A 181 -15.84 -11.94 0.25
C ALA A 181 -16.55 -10.88 1.11
N GLY A 182 -17.12 -11.25 2.26
CA GLY A 182 -17.63 -10.32 3.28
C GLY A 182 -16.53 -9.74 4.19
N ARG A 183 -15.28 -10.22 4.06
CA ARG A 183 -14.16 -9.88 4.94
C ARG A 183 -13.95 -8.38 5.12
N PHE A 184 -14.03 -7.60 4.03
CA PHE A 184 -13.83 -6.16 4.11
C PHE A 184 -14.96 -5.48 4.91
N TRP A 185 -16.17 -5.92 4.69
CA TRP A 185 -17.34 -5.38 5.39
C TRP A 185 -17.32 -5.71 6.89
N ASP A 186 -16.90 -6.93 7.25
CA ASP A 186 -16.65 -7.32 8.65
C ASP A 186 -15.61 -6.41 9.31
N MET A 187 -14.51 -6.11 8.63
CA MET A 187 -13.46 -5.22 9.13
C MET A 187 -14.00 -3.81 9.36
N ILE A 188 -14.72 -3.26 8.39
CA ILE A 188 -15.33 -1.93 8.50
C ILE A 188 -16.29 -1.86 9.68
N GLN A 189 -17.21 -2.82 9.77
CA GLN A 189 -18.20 -2.90 10.86
C GLN A 189 -17.51 -3.05 12.22
N LYS A 190 -16.55 -3.97 12.33
CA LYS A 190 -15.88 -4.31 13.59
C LYS A 190 -15.02 -3.16 14.10
N HIS A 191 -14.25 -2.54 13.22
CA HIS A 191 -13.30 -1.49 13.59
C HIS A 191 -13.86 -0.07 13.41
N LYS A 192 -15.13 0.06 13.00
CA LYS A 192 -15.81 1.35 12.78
C LYS A 192 -15.00 2.26 11.84
N VAL A 193 -14.49 1.68 10.76
CA VAL A 193 -13.74 2.41 9.74
C VAL A 193 -14.60 3.56 9.20
N SER A 194 -14.04 4.76 9.15
CA SER A 194 -14.73 5.96 8.66
C SER A 194 -14.29 6.38 7.26
N ILE A 195 -13.07 6.05 6.88
CA ILE A 195 -12.50 6.31 5.54
C ILE A 195 -11.95 5.00 4.98
N PHE A 196 -12.48 4.59 3.82
CA PHE A 196 -12.10 3.33 3.18
C PHE A 196 -11.50 3.57 1.79
N TYR A 197 -10.24 3.20 1.59
CA TYR A 197 -9.46 3.45 0.39
C TYR A 197 -8.97 2.13 -0.22
N THR A 198 -9.40 1.82 -1.44
CA THR A 198 -9.13 0.52 -2.07
C THR A 198 -9.03 0.61 -3.59
N ALA A 199 -8.62 -0.48 -4.23
CA ALA A 199 -8.48 -0.55 -5.68
C ALA A 199 -9.77 -0.97 -6.40
N PRO A 200 -10.05 -0.45 -7.60
CA PRO A 200 -11.17 -0.88 -8.44
C PRO A 200 -11.20 -2.38 -8.71
N THR A 201 -10.05 -3.03 -8.85
CA THR A 201 -9.95 -4.49 -8.98
C THR A 201 -10.55 -5.23 -7.78
N ALA A 202 -10.29 -4.74 -6.55
CA ALA A 202 -10.91 -5.30 -5.35
C ALA A 202 -12.43 -5.10 -5.39
N ILE A 203 -12.90 -3.89 -5.72
CA ILE A 203 -14.34 -3.60 -5.83
C ILE A 203 -15.01 -4.52 -6.86
N ARG A 204 -14.46 -4.65 -8.08
CA ARG A 204 -15.04 -5.54 -9.11
C ARG A 204 -15.11 -7.00 -8.66
N SER A 205 -14.11 -7.48 -7.92
CA SER A 205 -14.13 -8.85 -7.36
C SER A 205 -15.22 -9.04 -6.32
N LEU A 206 -15.47 -8.01 -5.50
CA LEU A 206 -16.51 -8.02 -4.46
C LEU A 206 -17.93 -7.85 -5.06
N VAL A 207 -18.09 -7.06 -6.11
CA VAL A 207 -19.33 -7.01 -6.91
C VAL A 207 -19.69 -8.41 -7.38
N LYS A 208 -18.79 -9.06 -8.12
CA LYS A 208 -19.00 -10.41 -8.64
C LYS A 208 -19.31 -11.44 -7.54
N ALA A 209 -18.63 -11.34 -6.40
CA ALA A 209 -18.90 -12.24 -5.28
C ALA A 209 -20.29 -12.00 -4.68
N SER A 210 -20.71 -10.74 -4.55
CA SER A 210 -22.04 -10.37 -4.04
C SER A 210 -23.18 -10.82 -4.94
N ASP A 211 -22.96 -10.84 -6.26
CA ASP A 211 -23.92 -11.36 -7.23
C ASP A 211 -24.09 -12.88 -7.11
N THR A 212 -23.03 -13.56 -6.71
CA THR A 212 -23.01 -15.03 -6.57
C THR A 212 -23.50 -15.47 -5.18
N ASP A 213 -23.12 -14.75 -4.13
CA ASP A 213 -23.49 -15.04 -2.75
C ASP A 213 -24.04 -13.79 -2.06
N PRO A 214 -25.38 -13.68 -1.92
CA PRO A 214 -26.00 -12.54 -1.24
C PRO A 214 -25.59 -12.37 0.23
N ALA A 215 -25.03 -13.40 0.88
CA ALA A 215 -24.60 -13.32 2.28
C ALA A 215 -23.38 -12.39 2.47
N VAL A 216 -22.54 -12.26 1.42
CA VAL A 216 -21.36 -11.38 1.45
C VAL A 216 -21.62 -9.99 0.92
N HIS A 217 -22.88 -9.68 0.57
CA HIS A 217 -23.24 -8.36 0.06
C HIS A 217 -23.10 -7.28 1.14
N PRO A 218 -22.50 -6.09 0.85
CA PRO A 218 -22.22 -5.05 1.84
C PRO A 218 -23.43 -4.58 2.63
N LYS A 219 -24.64 -4.61 2.04
CA LYS A 219 -25.91 -4.27 2.75
C LYS A 219 -26.28 -5.20 3.91
N LYS A 220 -25.55 -6.32 4.09
CA LYS A 220 -25.73 -7.22 5.24
C LYS A 220 -24.92 -6.80 6.46
N TYR A 221 -24.09 -5.79 6.33
CA TYR A 221 -23.16 -5.31 7.35
C TYR A 221 -23.48 -3.88 7.76
N ASP A 222 -23.12 -3.51 8.99
CA ASP A 222 -23.23 -2.13 9.46
C ASP A 222 -22.05 -1.29 8.95
N LEU A 223 -22.25 -0.60 7.85
CA LEU A 223 -21.27 0.31 7.25
C LEU A 223 -21.56 1.78 7.58
N SER A 224 -22.39 2.05 8.59
CA SER A 224 -22.82 3.41 8.97
C SER A 224 -21.66 4.30 9.43
N SER A 225 -20.56 3.72 9.90
CA SER A 225 -19.34 4.45 10.28
C SER A 225 -18.62 5.10 9.10
N LEU A 226 -18.78 4.57 7.87
CA LEU A 226 -18.15 5.16 6.70
C LEU A 226 -18.69 6.57 6.44
N ARG A 227 -17.81 7.51 6.17
CA ARG A 227 -18.13 8.86 5.74
C ARG A 227 -17.48 9.26 4.42
N LEU A 228 -16.40 8.55 4.03
CA LEU A 228 -15.68 8.79 2.79
C LEU A 228 -15.11 7.48 2.22
N LEU A 229 -15.20 7.36 0.90
CA LEU A 229 -14.63 6.26 0.13
C LEU A 229 -13.54 6.78 -0.82
N GLY A 230 -12.58 5.94 -1.16
CA GLY A 230 -11.57 6.28 -2.14
C GLY A 230 -11.24 5.14 -3.08
N SER A 231 -10.75 5.50 -4.27
CA SER A 231 -10.34 4.59 -5.34
C SER A 231 -8.93 4.91 -5.82
N VAL A 232 -8.11 3.88 -6.06
CA VAL A 232 -6.68 4.03 -6.40
C VAL A 232 -6.15 2.90 -7.26
N GLY A 233 -5.14 3.24 -8.07
CA GLY A 233 -4.26 2.30 -8.77
C GLY A 233 -4.64 2.00 -10.21
N GLU A 234 -5.87 2.23 -10.58
CA GLU A 234 -6.39 2.13 -11.96
C GLU A 234 -7.67 2.94 -12.10
N PRO A 235 -8.09 3.31 -13.33
CA PRO A 235 -9.39 3.93 -13.54
C PRO A 235 -10.53 3.02 -13.07
N ILE A 236 -11.45 3.57 -12.29
CA ILE A 236 -12.69 2.88 -11.94
C ILE A 236 -13.75 3.16 -13.02
N ASN A 237 -14.38 2.12 -13.58
CA ASN A 237 -15.45 2.35 -14.52
C ASN A 237 -16.71 2.86 -13.81
N PRO A 238 -17.60 3.62 -14.50
CA PRO A 238 -18.78 4.23 -13.88
C PRO A 238 -19.69 3.22 -13.15
N THR A 239 -19.93 2.04 -13.72
CA THR A 239 -20.77 1.01 -13.10
C THR A 239 -20.21 0.52 -11.75
N ALA A 240 -18.91 0.27 -11.67
CA ALA A 240 -18.28 -0.12 -10.41
C ALA A 240 -18.26 1.04 -9.40
N TRP A 241 -18.09 2.27 -9.88
CA TRP A 241 -18.15 3.47 -9.05
C TRP A 241 -19.55 3.66 -8.45
N GLU A 242 -20.60 3.55 -9.26
CA GLU A 242 -22.01 3.64 -8.83
C GLU A 242 -22.36 2.54 -7.82
N TRP A 243 -21.96 1.30 -8.11
CA TRP A 243 -22.17 0.20 -7.16
C TRP A 243 -21.47 0.47 -5.83
N TYR A 244 -20.24 0.98 -5.85
CA TYR A 244 -19.45 1.32 -4.68
C TYR A 244 -20.12 2.43 -3.88
N TYR A 245 -20.60 3.47 -4.57
CA TYR A 245 -21.33 4.58 -3.97
C TYR A 245 -22.62 4.12 -3.28
N GLU A 246 -23.44 3.33 -4.00
CA GLU A 246 -24.77 2.93 -3.51
C GLU A 246 -24.70 1.85 -2.43
N ASN A 247 -23.87 0.82 -2.62
CA ASN A 247 -23.93 -0.37 -1.80
C ASN A 247 -22.95 -0.33 -0.63
N VAL A 248 -21.80 0.33 -0.77
CA VAL A 248 -20.83 0.50 0.30
C VAL A 248 -20.98 1.86 0.95
N GLY A 249 -21.08 2.92 0.17
CA GLY A 249 -21.25 4.29 0.64
C GLY A 249 -22.65 4.64 1.11
N GLY A 250 -23.64 3.78 0.84
CA GLY A 250 -25.04 4.02 1.20
C GLY A 250 -25.62 5.27 0.56
N SER A 251 -25.19 5.63 -0.64
CA SER A 251 -25.55 6.84 -1.40
C SER A 251 -25.32 8.15 -0.65
N ARG A 252 -24.41 8.17 0.33
CA ARG A 252 -24.08 9.34 1.18
C ARG A 252 -22.59 9.65 1.26
N CYS A 253 -21.71 8.62 1.12
CA CYS A 253 -20.27 8.83 1.21
C CYS A 253 -19.73 9.32 -0.14
N PRO A 254 -19.05 10.47 -0.19
CA PRO A 254 -18.33 10.85 -1.41
C PRO A 254 -17.26 9.82 -1.74
N ILE A 255 -16.97 9.65 -3.04
CA ILE A 255 -15.85 8.83 -3.52
C ILE A 255 -14.78 9.76 -4.07
N VAL A 256 -13.59 9.73 -3.49
CA VAL A 256 -12.41 10.37 -4.06
C VAL A 256 -11.70 9.36 -4.96
N ASP A 257 -11.79 9.58 -6.26
CA ASP A 257 -11.03 8.83 -7.26
C ASP A 257 -9.69 9.53 -7.47
N THR A 258 -8.58 8.80 -7.39
CA THR A 258 -7.26 9.41 -7.28
C THR A 258 -6.35 8.96 -8.42
N PHE A 259 -5.81 9.91 -9.16
CA PHE A 259 -4.80 9.69 -10.19
C PHE A 259 -3.43 10.15 -9.70
N TRP A 260 -2.46 9.24 -9.71
CA TRP A 260 -1.06 9.47 -9.34
C TRP A 260 -0.21 8.23 -9.62
N GLN A 261 1.08 8.32 -9.39
CA GLN A 261 2.06 7.29 -9.73
C GLN A 261 3.11 7.15 -8.63
N THR A 262 3.94 6.10 -8.72
CA THR A 262 5.11 5.93 -7.84
C THR A 262 6.02 7.16 -7.92
N GLU A 263 6.23 7.69 -9.12
CA GLU A 263 7.10 8.83 -9.41
C GLU A 263 6.60 10.14 -8.80
N THR A 264 5.29 10.29 -8.59
CA THR A 264 4.72 11.51 -7.98
C THR A 264 4.58 11.41 -6.46
N GLY A 265 4.60 10.21 -5.90
CA GLY A 265 4.56 9.96 -4.47
C GLY A 265 3.21 10.19 -3.77
N GLY A 266 2.27 10.88 -4.40
CA GLY A 266 0.95 11.18 -3.87
C GLY A 266 0.00 11.71 -4.93
N HIS A 267 -1.23 12.08 -4.55
CA HIS A 267 -2.31 12.45 -5.45
C HIS A 267 -1.95 13.68 -6.30
N MET A 268 -2.16 13.56 -7.62
CA MET A 268 -1.98 14.64 -8.58
C MET A 268 -3.31 15.20 -9.05
N ILE A 269 -4.28 14.32 -9.36
CA ILE A 269 -5.62 14.69 -9.80
C ILE A 269 -6.61 13.93 -8.94
N THR A 270 -7.50 14.63 -8.25
CA THR A 270 -8.47 14.03 -7.34
C THR A 270 -9.53 15.05 -6.93
N PRO A 271 -10.80 14.66 -6.73
CA PRO A 271 -11.78 15.54 -6.14
C PRO A 271 -11.47 15.84 -4.66
N MET A 272 -11.84 17.01 -4.21
CA MET A 272 -11.88 17.36 -2.79
C MET A 272 -13.32 17.24 -2.28
N PRO A 273 -13.58 16.41 -1.23
CA PRO A 273 -14.93 16.19 -0.72
C PRO A 273 -15.61 17.52 -0.32
N GLY A 274 -16.86 17.69 -0.76
CA GLY A 274 -17.64 18.89 -0.50
C GLY A 274 -17.28 20.13 -1.30
N ALA A 275 -16.15 20.13 -2.03
CA ALA A 275 -15.71 21.25 -2.84
C ALA A 275 -15.77 20.96 -4.35
N THR A 276 -15.54 19.72 -4.75
CA THR A 276 -15.52 19.32 -6.16
C THR A 276 -16.72 18.42 -6.47
N PRO A 277 -17.49 18.71 -7.55
CA PRO A 277 -18.51 17.77 -8.04
C PRO A 277 -17.87 16.43 -8.42
N LEU A 278 -18.47 15.33 -7.94
CA LEU A 278 -17.98 13.99 -8.23
C LEU A 278 -18.54 13.52 -9.58
N VAL A 279 -17.68 12.87 -10.36
CA VAL A 279 -18.05 12.31 -11.67
C VAL A 279 -17.62 10.84 -11.70
N PRO A 280 -18.55 9.88 -11.86
CA PRO A 280 -18.21 8.47 -11.94
C PRO A 280 -17.14 8.18 -13.01
N GLY A 281 -16.04 7.55 -12.59
CA GLY A 281 -14.92 7.21 -13.47
C GLY A 281 -13.96 8.35 -13.79
N SER A 282 -14.04 9.48 -13.08
CA SER A 282 -13.14 10.62 -13.26
C SER A 282 -12.47 11.08 -11.97
N CYS A 283 -11.16 11.28 -12.02
CA CYS A 283 -10.40 11.93 -10.96
C CYS A 283 -10.61 13.45 -10.90
N THR A 284 -11.39 14.02 -11.80
CA THR A 284 -11.89 15.40 -11.89
C THR A 284 -10.83 16.48 -12.09
N LEU A 285 -10.31 17.11 -11.04
CA LEU A 285 -9.47 18.32 -11.10
C LEU A 285 -8.07 18.06 -10.53
N PRO A 286 -7.05 18.78 -11.05
CA PRO A 286 -5.73 18.77 -10.45
C PRO A 286 -5.78 19.23 -8.99
N PHE A 287 -4.97 18.58 -8.16
CA PHE A 287 -4.78 18.96 -6.77
C PHE A 287 -4.11 20.34 -6.69
N PRO A 288 -4.39 21.16 -5.67
CA PRO A 288 -3.77 22.49 -5.54
C PRO A 288 -2.23 22.47 -5.67
N GLY A 289 -1.72 23.29 -6.56
CA GLY A 289 -0.29 23.35 -6.89
C GLY A 289 0.14 22.46 -8.05
N ILE A 290 -0.75 21.59 -8.57
CA ILE A 290 -0.47 20.72 -9.72
C ILE A 290 -0.96 21.38 -11.00
N GLN A 291 -0.08 21.47 -12.00
CA GLN A 291 -0.40 21.91 -13.35
C GLN A 291 -0.44 20.68 -14.28
N ALA A 292 -1.64 20.21 -14.57
CA ALA A 292 -1.83 19.10 -15.50
C ALA A 292 -2.04 19.63 -16.91
N ALA A 293 -1.38 19.01 -17.89
CA ALA A 293 -1.53 19.31 -19.31
C ALA A 293 -1.57 18.02 -20.12
N VAL A 294 -2.38 18.03 -21.18
CA VAL A 294 -2.35 17.01 -22.22
C VAL A 294 -1.54 17.56 -23.36
N VAL A 295 -0.46 16.89 -23.71
CA VAL A 295 0.46 17.31 -24.78
C VAL A 295 0.54 16.22 -25.84
N ASP A 296 0.91 16.61 -27.07
CA ASP A 296 1.23 15.67 -28.13
C ASP A 296 2.62 15.02 -27.95
N GLU A 297 3.04 14.19 -28.91
CA GLU A 297 4.33 13.48 -28.87
C GLU A 297 5.55 14.45 -28.90
N THR A 298 5.34 15.70 -29.30
CA THR A 298 6.39 16.75 -29.37
C THR A 298 6.39 17.66 -28.14
N GLY A 299 5.44 17.46 -27.21
CA GLY A 299 5.35 18.22 -25.98
C GLY A 299 4.55 19.54 -26.10
N ASN A 300 3.78 19.72 -27.18
CA ASN A 300 2.92 20.89 -27.42
C ASN A 300 1.49 20.65 -26.96
#